data_aa4393f0b1a4186a4da2a16e4f3dcf97
#
_entry.id   aa4393f0b1a4186a4da2a16e4f3dcf97
#
_cell.length_a   1.000
_cell.length_b   1.000
_cell.length_c   1.000
_cell.angle_alpha   90.00
_cell.angle_beta   90.00
_cell.angle_gamma   90.00
#
_symmetry.space_group_name_H-M   'P 1'
#
loop_
_entity.id
_entity.type
_entity.pdbx_description
1 polymer ?
#
loop_
_entity_poly.entity_id
_entity_poly.type
_entity_poly.pdbx_seq_one_letter_code
_entity_poly.pdbx_strand_id
1 'polypeptide(L)'
;IMPIGGGNFQNIIQAFTLGSIGDSIVNKKLVISESFGWFDQYGIDPKAFISRISTEHMYYALKNENLKLETRTKLIDRAIELAKDNAVMKERFERFKRVLIDGEGNFWDEFLVKIDVEKSDLITETKFSIHSKVKLIPYAGDVTPNYNWDELLKNAEADAKERTNNNEFGIENE
;
A
#
# COMPACT_ATOMS: atom_id res chain seq x y z
N ILE A 1 -12.93 2.19 11.56
CA ILE A 1 -11.87 1.33 11.02
C ILE A 1 -11.82 1.56 9.50
N MET A 2 -10.65 1.85 8.97
CA MET A 2 -10.43 2.00 7.54
C MET A 2 -9.52 0.86 7.07
N PRO A 3 -10.06 -0.17 6.39
CA PRO A 3 -9.24 -1.23 5.83
C PRO A 3 -8.51 -0.72 4.58
N ILE A 4 -7.21 -0.99 4.49
CA ILE A 4 -6.40 -0.69 3.32
C ILE A 4 -5.69 -1.98 2.93
N GLY A 5 -5.95 -2.46 1.72
CA GLY A 5 -5.32 -3.67 1.22
C GLY A 5 -5.96 -4.17 -0.07
N GLY A 6 -5.38 -5.20 -0.62
CA GLY A 6 -5.85 -5.84 -1.85
C GLY A 6 -4.91 -6.95 -2.30
N GLY A 7 -5.31 -7.73 -3.28
CA GLY A 7 -4.45 -8.74 -3.88
C GLY A 7 -3.15 -8.10 -4.38
N ASN A 8 -2.01 -8.71 -4.07
CA ASN A 8 -0.66 -8.22 -4.39
C ASN A 8 -0.31 -6.87 -3.75
N PHE A 9 -0.95 -6.52 -2.63
CA PHE A 9 -0.66 -5.30 -1.87
C PHE A 9 0.48 -5.56 -0.90
N GLN A 10 1.68 -5.41 -1.39
CA GLN A 10 2.94 -5.78 -0.71
C GLN A 10 3.38 -4.74 0.33
N ASN A 11 4.28 -5.12 1.24
CA ASN A 11 4.76 -4.27 2.37
C ASN A 11 5.24 -2.89 1.91
N ILE A 12 5.96 -2.80 0.80
CA ILE A 12 6.46 -1.52 0.28
C ILE A 12 5.32 -0.57 -0.11
N ILE A 13 4.23 -1.11 -0.67
CA ILE A 13 3.04 -0.32 -1.00
C ILE A 13 2.37 0.16 0.29
N GLN A 14 2.27 -0.70 1.30
CA GLN A 14 1.76 -0.32 2.62
C GLN A 14 2.64 0.76 3.25
N ALA A 15 3.97 0.65 3.15
CA ALA A 15 4.89 1.64 3.68
C ALA A 15 4.68 3.03 3.03
N PHE A 16 4.53 3.10 1.71
CA PHE A 16 4.19 4.35 1.03
C PHE A 16 2.81 4.89 1.45
N THR A 17 1.81 4.01 1.52
CA THR A 17 0.46 4.41 1.94
C THR A 17 0.47 4.95 3.37
N LEU A 18 1.10 4.26 4.30
CA LEU A 18 1.20 4.69 5.70
C LEU A 18 2.03 5.94 5.86
N GLY A 19 3.12 6.05 5.10
CA GLY A 19 3.97 7.25 5.08
C GLY A 19 3.21 8.48 4.58
N SER A 20 2.26 8.31 3.66
CA SER A 20 1.47 9.41 3.12
C SER A 20 0.34 9.87 4.04
N ILE A 21 -0.28 8.97 4.81
CA ILE A 21 -1.46 9.26 5.64
C ILE A 21 -1.16 9.26 7.14
N GLY A 22 0.06 8.90 7.56
CA GLY A 22 0.40 8.65 8.95
C GLY A 22 0.02 9.78 9.92
N ASP A 23 0.12 11.03 9.46
CA ASP A 23 -0.23 12.20 10.27
C ASP A 23 -1.73 12.39 10.44
N SER A 24 -2.52 11.84 9.54
CA SER A 24 -3.99 11.86 9.57
C SER A 24 -4.61 10.72 10.38
N ILE A 25 -3.81 9.74 10.83
CA ILE A 25 -4.32 8.61 11.60
C ILE A 25 -4.71 9.07 13.01
N VAL A 26 -6.00 9.03 13.30
CA VAL A 26 -6.55 9.38 14.61
C VAL A 26 -6.06 8.38 15.65
N ASN A 27 -5.63 8.90 16.82
CA ASN A 27 -5.11 8.10 17.93
C ASN A 27 -3.85 7.27 17.63
N LYS A 28 -3.25 7.42 16.44
CA LYS A 28 -2.01 6.73 16.03
C LYS A 28 -2.05 5.20 16.25
N LYS A 29 -3.24 4.60 16.13
CA LYS A 29 -3.41 3.15 16.25
C LYS A 29 -3.53 2.53 14.87
N LEU A 30 -2.68 1.54 14.62
CA LEU A 30 -2.59 0.83 13.36
C LEU A 30 -2.44 -0.66 13.61
N VAL A 31 -3.16 -1.46 12.84
CA VAL A 31 -2.98 -2.92 12.78
C VAL A 31 -2.52 -3.27 11.38
N ILE A 32 -1.35 -3.86 11.27
CA ILE A 32 -0.80 -4.37 10.01
C ILE A 32 -0.96 -5.89 10.05
N SER A 33 -1.70 -6.43 9.07
CA SER A 33 -1.79 -7.87 8.86
C SER A 33 -0.85 -8.27 7.73
N GLU A 34 0.15 -9.06 8.04
CA GLU A 34 1.13 -9.55 7.08
C GLU A 34 0.88 -11.02 6.78
N SER A 35 0.96 -11.39 5.50
CA SER A 35 0.88 -12.78 5.07
C SER A 35 2.25 -13.42 5.01
N PHE A 36 2.39 -14.65 5.46
CA PHE A 36 3.63 -15.42 5.32
C PHE A 36 4.07 -15.55 3.84
N GLY A 37 3.13 -15.60 2.90
CA GLY A 37 3.43 -15.61 1.47
C GLY A 37 4.14 -14.36 0.94
N TRP A 38 4.26 -13.29 1.74
CA TRP A 38 5.05 -12.12 1.38
C TRP A 38 6.55 -12.28 1.64
N PHE A 39 6.93 -13.31 2.37
CA PHE A 39 8.32 -13.65 2.71
C PHE A 39 8.82 -14.84 1.91
N ASP A 40 8.27 -15.06 0.71
CA ASP A 40 8.72 -16.12 -0.17
C ASP A 40 10.11 -15.83 -0.74
N GLN A 41 10.74 -16.87 -1.30
CA GLN A 41 12.09 -16.77 -1.86
C GLN A 41 12.19 -15.89 -3.12
N TYR A 42 11.05 -15.55 -3.74
CA TYR A 42 11.00 -14.74 -4.96
C TYR A 42 10.93 -13.24 -4.67
N GLY A 43 10.58 -12.89 -3.44
CA GLY A 43 10.48 -11.50 -2.99
C GLY A 43 9.30 -10.75 -3.65
N ILE A 44 9.48 -9.45 -3.82
CA ILE A 44 8.45 -8.58 -4.37
C ILE A 44 8.35 -8.76 -5.90
N ASP A 45 7.16 -9.07 -6.41
CA ASP A 45 6.89 -9.06 -7.85
C ASP A 45 6.90 -7.62 -8.39
N PRO A 46 7.86 -7.26 -9.27
CA PRO A 46 7.97 -5.91 -9.82
C PRO A 46 6.73 -5.47 -10.63
N LYS A 47 6.10 -6.38 -11.36
CA LYS A 47 4.91 -6.06 -12.16
C LYS A 47 3.71 -5.78 -11.28
N ALA A 48 3.51 -6.58 -10.23
CA ALA A 48 2.48 -6.37 -9.24
C ALA A 48 2.70 -5.05 -8.49
N PHE A 49 3.93 -4.73 -8.09
CA PHE A 49 4.29 -3.47 -7.47
C PHE A 49 3.91 -2.28 -8.36
N ILE A 50 4.38 -2.25 -9.61
CA ILE A 50 4.12 -1.15 -10.55
C ILE A 50 2.63 -0.97 -10.82
N SER A 51 1.85 -2.05 -10.86
CA SER A 51 0.41 -1.98 -11.10
C SER A 51 -0.40 -1.46 -9.92
N ARG A 52 0.17 -1.47 -8.72
CA ARG A 52 -0.53 -1.15 -7.47
C ARG A 52 -0.03 0.11 -6.78
N ILE A 53 1.19 0.56 -7.08
CA ILE A 53 1.74 1.76 -6.45
C ILE A 53 0.96 3.01 -6.86
N SER A 54 0.58 3.82 -5.87
CA SER A 54 0.01 5.14 -6.10
C SER A 54 1.12 6.20 -6.15
N THR A 55 1.10 6.99 -7.21
CA THR A 55 2.00 8.14 -7.38
C THR A 55 1.80 9.17 -6.26
N GLU A 56 0.55 9.40 -5.85
CA GLU A 56 0.20 10.30 -4.73
C GLU A 56 0.76 9.79 -3.40
N HIS A 57 0.51 8.53 -3.07
CA HIS A 57 1.04 7.97 -1.82
C HIS A 57 2.56 8.03 -1.79
N MET A 58 3.24 7.76 -2.93
CA MET A 58 4.68 7.91 -3.02
C MET A 58 5.11 9.35 -2.77
N TYR A 59 4.50 10.32 -3.44
CA TYR A 59 4.83 11.73 -3.29
C TYR A 59 4.68 12.20 -1.84
N TYR A 60 3.51 11.97 -1.24
CA TYR A 60 3.25 12.43 0.12
C TYR A 60 4.11 11.70 1.17
N ALA A 61 4.38 10.41 0.98
CA ALA A 61 5.29 9.69 1.86
C ALA A 61 6.73 10.21 1.78
N LEU A 62 7.23 10.50 0.57
CA LEU A 62 8.57 11.06 0.39
C LEU A 62 8.68 12.50 0.88
N LYS A 63 7.61 13.27 0.86
CA LYS A 63 7.54 14.62 1.39
C LYS A 63 7.35 14.69 2.90
N ASN A 64 6.90 13.59 3.52
CA ASN A 64 6.61 13.57 4.96
C ASN A 64 7.88 13.66 5.80
N GLU A 65 8.13 14.82 6.40
CA GLU A 65 9.30 15.09 7.23
C GLU A 65 9.29 14.36 8.58
N ASN A 66 8.15 13.82 9.00
CA ASN A 66 8.06 12.95 10.19
C ASN A 66 8.71 11.58 9.94
N LEU A 67 8.90 11.19 8.68
CA LEU A 67 9.71 10.04 8.31
C LEU A 67 11.18 10.45 8.20
N LYS A 68 12.07 9.67 8.83
CA LYS A 68 13.51 9.89 8.69
C LYS A 68 13.93 9.89 7.22
N LEU A 69 14.86 10.78 6.86
CA LEU A 69 15.39 10.85 5.49
C LEU A 69 15.90 9.49 5.01
N GLU A 70 16.62 8.78 5.86
CA GLU A 70 17.11 7.42 5.54
C GLU A 70 15.98 6.46 5.14
N THR A 71 14.84 6.51 5.83
CA THR A 71 13.67 5.68 5.52
C THR A 71 13.08 6.05 4.17
N ARG A 72 12.90 7.35 3.92
CA ARG A 72 12.39 7.88 2.64
C ARG A 72 13.30 7.49 1.47
N THR A 73 14.61 7.61 1.67
CA THR A 73 15.63 7.21 0.68
C THR A 73 15.55 5.71 0.38
N LYS A 74 15.52 4.86 1.40
CA LYS A 74 15.41 3.39 1.21
C LYS A 74 14.12 3.00 0.47
N LEU A 75 13.01 3.65 0.76
CA LEU A 75 11.74 3.38 0.08
C LEU A 75 11.81 3.72 -1.41
N ILE A 76 12.33 4.90 -1.76
CA ILE A 76 12.41 5.29 -3.17
C ILE A 76 13.48 4.50 -3.94
N ASP A 77 14.62 4.19 -3.32
CA ASP A 77 15.65 3.36 -3.94
C ASP A 77 15.11 1.95 -4.27
N ARG A 78 14.35 1.37 -3.34
CA ARG A 78 13.70 0.08 -3.59
C ARG A 78 12.64 0.17 -4.69
N ALA A 79 11.88 1.25 -4.76
CA ALA A 79 10.91 1.47 -5.83
C ALA A 79 11.60 1.59 -7.20
N ILE A 80 12.72 2.30 -7.29
CA ILE A 80 13.53 2.43 -8.51
C ILE A 80 14.07 1.06 -8.95
N GLU A 81 14.58 0.27 -8.02
CA GLU A 81 15.07 -1.10 -8.29
C GLU A 81 13.95 -1.98 -8.84
N LEU A 82 12.77 -1.95 -8.24
CA LEU A 82 11.59 -2.71 -8.69
C LEU A 82 11.10 -2.24 -10.07
N ALA A 83 11.36 -1.00 -10.44
CA ALA A 83 11.00 -0.44 -11.75
C ALA A 83 12.07 -0.63 -12.83
N LYS A 84 13.17 -1.36 -12.56
CA LYS A 84 14.32 -1.47 -13.47
C LYS A 84 13.97 -1.87 -14.90
N ASP A 85 12.97 -2.74 -15.07
CA ASP A 85 12.51 -3.24 -16.37
C ASP A 85 11.37 -2.41 -16.98
N ASN A 86 10.97 -1.31 -16.33
CA ASN A 86 9.98 -0.36 -16.81
C ASN A 86 10.58 1.05 -16.86
N ALA A 87 11.16 1.41 -18.00
CA ALA A 87 11.88 2.66 -18.19
C ALA A 87 11.06 3.91 -17.81
N VAL A 88 9.75 3.91 -18.10
CA VAL A 88 8.85 5.05 -17.81
C VAL A 88 8.67 5.23 -16.29
N MET A 89 8.39 4.13 -15.58
CA MET A 89 8.21 4.19 -14.13
C MET A 89 9.53 4.44 -13.39
N LYS A 90 10.61 3.85 -13.88
CA LYS A 90 11.96 4.08 -13.34
C LYS A 90 12.32 5.56 -13.40
N GLU A 91 12.21 6.19 -14.58
CA GLU A 91 12.50 7.62 -14.74
C GLU A 91 11.60 8.51 -13.86
N ARG A 92 10.31 8.13 -13.71
CA ARG A 92 9.40 8.85 -12.79
C ARG A 92 9.88 8.76 -11.35
N PHE A 93 10.28 7.59 -10.87
CA PHE A 93 10.76 7.40 -9.50
C PHE A 93 12.11 8.06 -9.26
N GLU A 94 13.03 8.01 -10.23
CA GLU A 94 14.31 8.75 -10.18
C GLU A 94 14.07 10.26 -10.11
N ARG A 95 13.10 10.78 -10.84
CA ARG A 95 12.69 12.19 -10.76
C ARG A 95 12.15 12.55 -9.38
N PHE A 96 11.31 11.69 -8.81
CA PHE A 96 10.82 11.91 -7.43
C PHE A 96 11.97 11.92 -6.43
N LYS A 97 12.95 11.03 -6.59
CA LYS A 97 14.14 11.02 -5.75
C LYS A 97 14.91 12.32 -5.88
N ARG A 98 15.26 12.75 -7.10
CA ARG A 98 15.99 14.00 -7.33
C ARG A 98 15.31 15.21 -6.69
N VAL A 99 13.99 15.33 -6.84
CA VAL A 99 13.22 16.48 -6.35
C VAL A 99 13.00 16.43 -4.84
N LEU A 100 12.58 15.26 -4.29
CA LEU A 100 12.04 15.18 -2.93
C LEU A 100 13.06 14.69 -1.88
N ILE A 101 14.13 14.04 -2.32
CA ILE A 101 15.14 13.46 -1.44
C ILE A 101 16.48 14.16 -1.59
N ASP A 102 16.99 14.23 -2.82
CA ASP A 102 18.35 14.72 -3.08
C ASP A 102 18.40 16.27 -3.16
N GLY A 103 17.28 16.92 -3.46
CA GLY A 103 17.23 18.39 -3.65
C GLY A 103 17.94 18.85 -4.92
N GLU A 104 18.14 17.95 -5.88
CA GLU A 104 18.86 18.18 -7.15
C GLU A 104 17.92 18.32 -8.35
N GLY A 105 16.61 18.38 -8.12
CA GLY A 105 15.60 18.54 -9.16
C GLY A 105 15.75 19.88 -9.89
N ASN A 106 15.70 19.86 -11.22
CA ASN A 106 15.62 21.07 -12.02
C ASN A 106 14.15 21.52 -12.18
N PHE A 107 13.93 22.70 -12.77
CA PHE A 107 12.59 23.25 -13.00
C PHE A 107 11.64 22.26 -13.73
N TRP A 108 12.15 21.53 -14.70
CA TRP A 108 11.34 20.55 -15.44
C TRP A 108 11.01 19.31 -14.60
N ASP A 109 11.95 18.84 -13.75
CA ASP A 109 11.70 17.76 -12.83
C ASP A 109 10.59 18.13 -11.83
N GLU A 110 10.68 19.32 -11.23
CA GLU A 110 9.66 19.83 -10.30
C GLU A 110 8.30 19.98 -10.98
N PHE A 111 8.26 20.54 -12.17
CA PHE A 111 7.05 20.72 -12.95
C PHE A 111 6.39 19.36 -13.30
N LEU A 112 7.17 18.39 -13.72
CA LEU A 112 6.65 17.07 -14.09
C LEU A 112 6.20 16.27 -12.84
N VAL A 113 6.89 16.39 -11.71
CA VAL A 113 6.43 15.83 -10.42
C VAL A 113 5.07 16.40 -10.05
N LYS A 114 4.90 17.71 -10.16
CA LYS A 114 3.64 18.38 -9.85
C LYS A 114 2.51 17.90 -10.77
N ILE A 115 2.75 17.82 -12.09
CA ILE A 115 1.77 17.30 -13.05
C ILE A 115 1.39 15.84 -12.74
N ASP A 116 2.38 14.99 -12.45
CA ASP A 116 2.12 13.58 -12.13
C ASP A 116 1.21 13.44 -10.91
N VAL A 117 1.39 14.25 -9.88
CA VAL A 117 0.56 14.27 -8.67
C VAL A 117 -0.83 14.85 -8.97
N GLU A 118 -0.92 16.05 -9.55
CA GLU A 118 -2.19 16.71 -9.86
C GLU A 118 -3.07 15.85 -10.79
N LYS A 119 -2.45 15.18 -11.76
CA LYS A 119 -3.16 14.24 -12.63
C LYS A 119 -3.73 13.05 -11.85
N SER A 120 -2.97 12.52 -10.90
CA SER A 120 -3.41 11.41 -10.05
C SER A 120 -4.57 11.85 -9.16
N ASP A 121 -4.45 13.01 -8.50
CA ASP A 121 -5.49 13.61 -7.68
C ASP A 121 -6.78 13.79 -8.47
N LEU A 122 -6.71 14.40 -9.66
CA LEU A 122 -7.87 14.62 -10.53
C LEU A 122 -8.55 13.30 -10.94
N ILE A 123 -7.78 12.27 -11.27
CA ILE A 123 -8.32 10.94 -11.61
C ILE A 123 -9.04 10.33 -10.40
N THR A 124 -8.44 10.43 -9.23
CA THR A 124 -9.00 9.89 -7.98
C THR A 124 -10.28 10.61 -7.61
N GLU A 125 -10.30 11.94 -7.63
CA GLU A 125 -11.50 12.76 -7.38
C GLU A 125 -12.61 12.48 -8.39
N THR A 126 -12.26 12.35 -9.66
CA THR A 126 -13.21 12.05 -10.73
C THR A 126 -13.84 10.67 -10.52
N LYS A 127 -13.04 9.65 -10.24
CA LYS A 127 -13.53 8.30 -9.93
C LYS A 127 -14.43 8.30 -8.71
N PHE A 128 -14.04 8.98 -7.64
CA PHE A 128 -14.84 9.09 -6.42
C PHE A 128 -16.15 9.81 -6.68
N SER A 129 -16.11 10.92 -7.42
CA SER A 129 -17.31 11.69 -7.79
C SER A 129 -18.29 10.88 -8.66
N ILE A 130 -17.77 10.11 -9.62
CA ILE A 130 -18.60 9.21 -10.43
C ILE A 130 -19.19 8.10 -9.56
N HIS A 131 -18.39 7.45 -8.73
CA HIS A 131 -18.84 6.38 -7.84
C HIS A 131 -19.92 6.84 -6.87
N SER A 132 -19.76 8.04 -6.30
CA SER A 132 -20.73 8.62 -5.35
C SER A 132 -22.03 9.02 -6.02
N LYS A 133 -22.00 9.46 -7.28
CA LYS A 133 -23.18 9.89 -8.03
C LYS A 133 -23.97 8.75 -8.64
N VAL A 134 -23.29 7.70 -9.11
CA VAL A 134 -23.94 6.61 -9.84
C VAL A 134 -24.53 5.56 -8.90
N LYS A 135 -24.23 5.59 -7.59
CA LYS A 135 -24.72 4.61 -6.59
C LYS A 135 -24.70 3.17 -7.13
N LEU A 136 -23.62 2.81 -7.84
CA LEU A 136 -23.48 1.52 -8.49
C LEU A 136 -23.48 0.34 -7.51
N ILE A 137 -23.20 0.62 -6.25
CA ILE A 137 -23.43 -0.30 -5.15
C ILE A 137 -24.17 0.53 -4.11
N PRO A 138 -25.41 0.16 -3.73
CA PRO A 138 -25.96 0.72 -2.53
C PRO A 138 -24.94 0.40 -1.43
N TYR A 139 -24.23 1.42 -0.97
CA TYR A 139 -23.58 1.32 0.32
C TYR A 139 -24.72 1.00 1.27
N ALA A 140 -24.87 -0.25 1.63
CA ALA A 140 -25.78 -0.65 2.68
C ALA A 140 -25.25 0.06 3.91
N GLY A 141 -25.81 1.26 4.18
CA GLY A 141 -25.38 2.10 5.26
C GLY A 141 -25.33 1.24 6.52
N ASP A 142 -24.34 1.44 7.33
CA ASP A 142 -24.16 0.92 8.70
C ASP A 142 -24.53 -0.56 8.93
N VAL A 143 -24.36 -1.40 7.95
CA VAL A 143 -24.15 -2.81 8.22
C VAL A 143 -22.70 -2.95 8.67
N THR A 144 -22.39 -2.43 9.85
CA THR A 144 -21.35 -3.06 10.66
C THR A 144 -21.85 -4.47 10.87
N PRO A 145 -21.28 -5.48 10.19
CA PRO A 145 -21.68 -6.85 10.47
C PRO A 145 -21.45 -7.02 11.96
N ASN A 146 -22.50 -7.35 12.66
CA ASN A 146 -22.41 -7.64 14.10
C ASN A 146 -21.71 -8.99 14.21
N TYR A 147 -20.38 -8.98 14.02
CA TYR A 147 -19.57 -10.18 14.12
C TYR A 147 -19.59 -10.63 15.57
N ASN A 148 -20.13 -11.82 15.78
CA ASN A 148 -19.89 -12.55 17.02
C ASN A 148 -18.43 -13.04 17.00
N TRP A 149 -17.54 -12.23 17.53
CA TRP A 149 -16.10 -12.52 17.56
C TRP A 149 -15.77 -13.81 18.30
N ASP A 150 -16.53 -14.15 19.33
CA ASP A 150 -16.34 -15.41 20.09
C ASP A 150 -16.67 -16.64 19.24
N GLU A 151 -17.70 -16.54 18.41
CA GLU A 151 -18.06 -17.61 17.48
C GLU A 151 -17.05 -17.71 16.33
N LEU A 152 -16.62 -16.59 15.77
CA LEU A 152 -15.59 -16.56 14.73
C LEU A 152 -14.26 -17.12 15.23
N LEU A 153 -13.87 -16.82 16.47
CA LEU A 153 -12.67 -17.37 17.09
C LEU A 153 -12.76 -18.88 17.23
N LYS A 154 -13.88 -19.39 17.76
CA LYS A 154 -14.11 -20.85 17.88
C LYS A 154 -14.04 -21.55 16.53
N ASN A 155 -14.64 -20.96 15.50
CA ASN A 155 -14.61 -21.53 14.15
C ASN A 155 -13.18 -21.50 13.60
N ALA A 156 -12.43 -20.42 13.77
CA ALA A 156 -11.03 -20.31 13.36
C ALA A 156 -10.13 -21.32 14.10
N GLU A 157 -10.35 -21.54 15.39
CA GLU A 157 -9.64 -22.56 16.17
C GLU A 157 -9.96 -23.98 15.69
N ALA A 158 -11.22 -24.26 15.37
CA ALA A 158 -11.65 -25.55 14.83
C ALA A 158 -11.02 -25.81 13.45
N ASP A 159 -11.08 -24.82 12.55
CA ASP A 159 -10.47 -24.88 11.23
C ASP A 159 -8.94 -25.07 11.32
N ALA A 160 -8.29 -24.34 12.23
CA ALA A 160 -6.85 -24.47 12.45
C ALA A 160 -6.47 -25.87 12.91
N LYS A 161 -7.22 -26.44 13.85
CA LYS A 161 -7.02 -27.84 14.32
C LYS A 161 -7.22 -28.85 13.21
N GLU A 162 -8.26 -28.69 12.40
CA GLU A 162 -8.53 -29.60 11.27
C GLU A 162 -7.39 -29.54 10.24
N ARG A 163 -6.92 -28.35 9.88
CA ARG A 163 -5.86 -28.16 8.90
C ARG A 163 -4.50 -28.68 9.41
N THR A 164 -4.18 -28.44 10.66
CA THR A 164 -2.92 -28.94 11.26
C THR A 164 -2.92 -30.45 11.43
N ASN A 165 -4.07 -31.06 11.73
CA ASN A 165 -4.20 -32.53 11.83
C ASN A 165 -4.06 -33.25 10.48
N ASN A 166 -4.25 -32.55 9.36
CA ASN A 166 -4.12 -33.11 8.01
C ASN A 166 -2.68 -33.15 7.49
N ASN A 167 -1.70 -32.82 8.30
CA ASN A 167 -0.27 -32.73 7.90
C ASN A 167 0.02 -31.83 6.69
N GLU A 168 -0.91 -30.96 6.33
CA GLU A 168 -0.77 -30.08 5.17
C GLU A 168 0.44 -29.14 5.28
N PHE A 169 0.85 -28.86 6.51
CA PHE A 169 2.01 -28.01 6.80
C PHE A 169 3.15 -28.75 7.55
N GLY A 170 3.07 -30.08 7.72
CA GLY A 170 4.09 -30.85 8.42
C GLY A 170 4.21 -30.54 9.92
N ILE A 171 3.18 -29.97 10.53
CA ILE A 171 3.13 -29.66 11.96
C ILE A 171 2.31 -30.75 12.64
N GLU A 172 2.97 -31.60 13.44
CA GLU A 172 2.28 -32.54 14.31
C GLU A 172 1.76 -31.78 15.54
N ASN A 173 0.48 -31.97 15.86
CA ASN A 173 -0.05 -31.48 17.12
C ASN A 173 0.41 -32.42 18.25
N GLU A 174 1.18 -31.91 19.18
CA GLU A 174 1.47 -32.54 20.48
C GLU A 174 0.24 -32.55 21.37
#